data_d5e36333b99f8692ffc2528d4289e45a
#
_entry.id   d5e36333b99f8692ffc2528d4289e45a
#
_cell.length_a   1.000
_cell.length_b   1.000
_cell.length_c   1.000
_cell.angle_alpha   90.00
_cell.angle_beta   90.00
_cell.angle_gamma   90.00
#
_symmetry.space_group_name_H-M   'P 1'
#
loop_
_entity.id
_entity.type
_entity.pdbx_description
1 polymer ?
#
loop_
_entity_poly.entity_id
_entity_poly.type
_entity_poly.pdbx_seq_one_letter_code
_entity_poly.pdbx_strand_id
1 'polypeptide(L)'
;MINTLTGMKIDIHRRTFAIANKTGGMSGPAVKPVAVRMVYQAAQAVNIPIIGMGGITNADDALEFILAGATAVSVGTANFANPYAAKEVAEGIENYMRRYQVEDIRDLIGAVR
;
A
#
# COMPACT_ATOMS: atom_id res chain seq x y z
N MET A 1 4.85 -5.80 -1.42
CA MET A 1 4.48 -7.13 -1.95
C MET A 1 3.06 -7.45 -1.52
N ILE A 2 2.24 -7.87 -2.45
CA ILE A 2 0.89 -8.38 -2.19
C ILE A 2 0.53 -9.38 -3.29
N ASN A 3 -0.18 -10.43 -2.92
CA ASN A 3 -0.84 -11.30 -3.89
C ASN A 3 -2.19 -10.70 -4.27
N THR A 4 -2.64 -10.92 -5.51
CA THR A 4 -3.92 -10.40 -5.97
C THR A 4 -5.07 -11.00 -5.14
N LEU A 5 -5.82 -10.14 -4.47
CA LEU A 5 -7.08 -10.52 -3.82
C LEU A 5 -8.19 -10.49 -4.85
N THR A 6 -8.95 -11.56 -4.95
CA THR A 6 -10.02 -11.69 -5.93
C THR A 6 -11.36 -11.28 -5.32
N GLY A 7 -12.08 -10.42 -6.03
CA GLY A 7 -13.41 -9.97 -5.65
C GLY A 7 -14.41 -10.12 -6.79
N MET A 8 -15.67 -9.80 -6.51
CA MET A 8 -16.76 -9.82 -7.46
C MET A 8 -17.67 -8.62 -7.25
N LYS A 9 -18.25 -8.11 -8.32
CA LYS A 9 -19.31 -7.10 -8.26
C LYS A 9 -20.50 -7.52 -9.11
N ILE A 10 -21.70 -7.40 -8.55
CA ILE A 10 -22.98 -7.67 -9.23
C ILE A 10 -23.66 -6.34 -9.57
N ASP A 11 -24.13 -6.22 -10.81
CA ASP A 11 -25.05 -5.17 -11.21
C ASP A 11 -26.48 -5.62 -10.85
N ILE A 12 -27.04 -5.03 -9.82
CA ILE A 12 -28.34 -5.41 -9.26
C ILE A 12 -29.51 -5.06 -10.20
N HIS A 13 -29.31 -4.04 -11.05
CA HIS A 13 -30.37 -3.60 -11.96
C HIS A 13 -30.46 -4.49 -13.20
N ARG A 14 -29.32 -4.88 -13.73
CA ARG A 14 -29.22 -5.80 -14.88
C ARG A 14 -29.25 -7.27 -14.47
N ARG A 15 -29.09 -7.57 -13.18
CA ARG A 15 -29.00 -8.91 -12.61
C ARG A 15 -27.91 -9.75 -13.26
N THR A 16 -26.74 -9.14 -13.49
CA THR A 16 -25.60 -9.77 -14.14
C THR A 16 -24.28 -9.36 -13.47
N PHE A 17 -23.19 -9.95 -13.89
CA PHE A 17 -21.86 -9.55 -13.43
C PHE A 17 -21.48 -8.18 -13.97
N ALA A 18 -20.91 -7.33 -13.12
CA ALA A 18 -20.46 -5.99 -13.53
C ALA A 18 -19.24 -6.03 -14.45
N ILE A 19 -18.45 -7.11 -14.40
CA ILE A 19 -17.28 -7.33 -15.25
C ILE A 19 -17.40 -8.65 -16.00
N ALA A 20 -16.90 -8.69 -17.24
CA ALA A 20 -17.06 -9.84 -18.14
C ALA A 20 -16.47 -11.15 -17.56
N ASN A 21 -15.36 -11.06 -16.86
CA ASN A 21 -14.69 -12.21 -16.24
C ASN A 21 -15.32 -12.68 -14.92
N LYS A 22 -16.44 -12.10 -14.51
CA LYS A 22 -17.19 -12.38 -13.28
C LYS A 22 -16.44 -11.98 -12.01
N THR A 23 -15.17 -12.32 -11.90
CA THR A 23 -14.27 -11.96 -10.79
C THR A 23 -13.11 -11.12 -11.30
N GLY A 24 -12.52 -10.34 -10.42
CA GLY A 24 -11.37 -9.49 -10.73
C GLY A 24 -10.51 -9.20 -9.51
N GLY A 25 -9.32 -8.68 -9.75
CA GLY A 25 -8.43 -8.26 -8.67
C GLY A 25 -9.01 -7.05 -7.93
N MET A 26 -8.91 -7.08 -6.61
CA MET A 26 -9.23 -5.94 -5.76
C MET A 26 -8.02 -5.02 -5.63
N SER A 27 -8.26 -3.70 -5.66
CA SER A 27 -7.27 -2.67 -5.39
C SER A 27 -7.88 -1.57 -4.52
N GLY A 28 -7.07 -0.58 -4.13
CA GLY A 28 -7.53 0.53 -3.33
C GLY A 28 -7.43 0.27 -1.82
N PRO A 29 -7.93 1.20 -0.98
CA PRO A 29 -7.72 1.19 0.47
C PRO A 29 -8.16 -0.09 1.18
N ALA A 30 -9.16 -0.80 0.65
CA ALA A 30 -9.68 -2.02 1.24
C ALA A 30 -8.64 -3.14 1.36
N VAL A 31 -7.63 -3.19 0.49
CA VAL A 31 -6.60 -4.23 0.52
C VAL A 31 -5.41 -3.87 1.42
N LYS A 32 -5.28 -2.61 1.86
CA LYS A 32 -4.12 -2.15 2.63
C LYS A 32 -3.84 -2.99 3.89
N PRO A 33 -4.79 -3.30 4.76
CA PRO A 33 -4.49 -4.06 5.97
C PRO A 33 -3.89 -5.44 5.68
N VAL A 34 -4.36 -6.10 4.63
CA VAL A 34 -3.83 -7.39 4.19
C VAL A 34 -2.42 -7.22 3.64
N ALA A 35 -2.21 -6.20 2.81
CA ALA A 35 -0.91 -5.90 2.20
C ALA A 35 0.16 -5.56 3.26
N VAL A 36 -0.17 -4.74 4.25
CA VAL A 36 0.74 -4.39 5.37
C VAL A 36 1.14 -5.64 6.14
N ARG A 37 0.19 -6.51 6.49
CA ARG A 37 0.47 -7.79 7.16
C ARG A 37 1.40 -8.66 6.33
N MET A 38 1.17 -8.76 5.03
CA MET A 38 2.01 -9.58 4.14
C MET A 38 3.44 -9.04 4.07
N VAL A 39 3.61 -7.72 4.01
CA VAL A 39 4.94 -7.08 4.05
C VAL A 39 5.63 -7.39 5.38
N TYR A 40 4.94 -7.24 6.49
CA TYR A 40 5.49 -7.56 7.81
C TYR A 40 5.97 -9.01 7.90
N GLN A 41 5.15 -9.96 7.47
CA GLN A 41 5.50 -11.37 7.48
C GLN A 41 6.68 -11.68 6.54
N ALA A 42 6.71 -11.09 5.35
CA ALA A 42 7.82 -11.25 4.41
C ALA A 42 9.12 -10.68 4.99
N ALA A 43 9.07 -9.51 5.61
CA ALA A 43 10.24 -8.88 6.22
C ALA A 43 10.87 -9.71 7.34
N GLN A 44 10.05 -10.52 8.05
CA GLN A 44 10.55 -11.47 9.05
C GLN A 44 11.21 -12.70 8.43
N ALA A 45 10.86 -13.05 7.20
CA ALA A 45 11.25 -14.29 6.57
C ALA A 45 12.45 -14.17 5.61
N VAL A 46 12.72 -12.97 5.08
CA VAL A 46 13.74 -12.75 4.06
C VAL A 46 14.65 -11.57 4.39
N ASN A 47 15.87 -11.58 3.83
CA ASN A 47 16.88 -10.53 4.00
C ASN A 47 17.05 -9.68 2.73
N ILE A 48 16.09 -9.73 1.82
CA ILE A 48 16.10 -8.93 0.58
C ILE A 48 15.19 -7.71 0.73
N PRO A 49 15.45 -6.62 -0.03
CA PRO A 49 14.56 -5.46 -0.04
C PRO A 49 13.14 -5.83 -0.47
N ILE A 50 12.16 -5.22 0.16
CA ILE A 50 10.74 -5.43 -0.11
C ILE A 50 10.12 -4.13 -0.59
N ILE A 51 9.37 -4.19 -1.69
CA ILE A 51 8.52 -3.08 -2.15
C ILE A 51 7.12 -3.31 -1.63
N GLY A 52 6.66 -2.43 -0.73
CA GLY A 52 5.29 -2.44 -0.21
C GLY A 52 4.32 -1.83 -1.22
N MET A 53 3.20 -2.51 -1.48
CA MET A 53 2.15 -2.02 -2.36
C MET A 53 0.79 -2.57 -1.96
N GLY A 54 -0.25 -1.82 -2.27
CA GLY A 54 -1.63 -2.20 -2.05
C GLY A 54 -2.37 -1.20 -1.15
N GLY A 55 -3.19 -0.36 -1.78
CA GLY A 55 -4.07 0.57 -1.09
C GLY A 55 -3.41 1.81 -0.48
N ILE A 56 -2.22 2.17 -0.94
CA ILE A 56 -1.53 3.38 -0.50
C ILE A 56 -2.18 4.59 -1.19
N THR A 57 -2.74 5.51 -0.42
CA THR A 57 -3.39 6.73 -0.90
C THR A 57 -2.73 8.00 -0.39
N ASN A 58 -2.00 7.93 0.71
CA ASN A 58 -1.34 9.07 1.36
C ASN A 58 -0.04 8.61 2.05
N ALA A 59 0.65 9.57 2.67
CA ALA A 59 1.92 9.30 3.35
C ALA A 59 1.76 8.40 4.57
N ASP A 60 0.67 8.53 5.32
CA ASP A 60 0.42 7.70 6.50
C ASP A 60 0.31 6.22 6.11
N ASP A 61 -0.39 5.94 5.01
CA ASP A 61 -0.46 4.59 4.46
C ASP A 61 0.92 4.06 4.09
N ALA A 62 1.73 4.87 3.40
CA ALA A 62 3.08 4.48 2.99
C ALA A 62 3.99 4.20 4.20
N LEU A 63 3.87 5.02 5.25
CA LEU A 63 4.63 4.85 6.48
C LEU A 63 4.29 3.56 7.22
N GLU A 64 3.03 3.11 7.17
CA GLU A 64 2.65 1.80 7.72
C GLU A 64 3.45 0.68 7.04
N PHE A 65 3.61 0.72 5.72
CA PHE A 65 4.41 -0.26 4.98
C PHE A 65 5.89 -0.20 5.35
N ILE A 66 6.46 1.01 5.44
CA ILE A 66 7.87 1.20 5.79
C ILE A 66 8.13 0.68 7.21
N LEU A 67 7.30 1.05 8.17
CA LEU A 67 7.41 0.59 9.55
C LEU A 67 7.23 -0.93 9.67
N ALA A 68 6.41 -1.54 8.81
CA ALA A 68 6.25 -2.98 8.75
C ALA A 68 7.45 -3.72 8.14
N GLY A 69 8.34 -3.02 7.42
CA GLY A 69 9.56 -3.58 6.87
C GLY A 69 9.77 -3.37 5.36
N ALA A 70 8.93 -2.60 4.70
CA ALA A 70 9.15 -2.23 3.31
C ALA A 70 10.32 -1.27 3.15
N THR A 71 11.20 -1.54 2.21
CA THR A 71 12.32 -0.66 1.84
C THR A 71 11.86 0.48 0.94
N ALA A 72 10.87 0.22 0.12
CA ALA A 72 10.23 1.19 -0.78
C ALA A 72 8.74 0.91 -0.86
N VAL A 73 7.97 1.86 -1.39
CA VAL A 73 6.54 1.72 -1.60
C VAL A 73 6.17 2.00 -3.05
N SER A 74 5.06 1.42 -3.49
CA SER A 74 4.51 1.65 -4.83
C SER A 74 3.07 2.15 -4.70
N VAL A 75 2.80 3.30 -5.28
CA VAL A 75 1.47 3.92 -5.32
C VAL A 75 0.84 3.60 -6.67
N GLY A 76 -0.28 2.91 -6.66
CA GLY A 76 -0.97 2.44 -7.86
C GLY A 76 -2.29 3.17 -8.11
N THR A 77 -3.39 2.56 -7.71
CA THR A 77 -4.77 3.00 -8.01
C THR A 77 -5.07 4.43 -7.57
N ALA A 78 -4.44 4.92 -6.50
CA ALA A 78 -4.62 6.29 -6.02
C ALA A 78 -4.29 7.36 -7.07
N ASN A 79 -3.38 7.06 -8.01
CA ASN A 79 -3.02 7.99 -9.09
C ASN A 79 -4.19 8.29 -10.03
N PHE A 80 -5.18 7.42 -10.15
CA PHE A 80 -6.37 7.66 -10.98
C PHE A 80 -7.30 8.70 -10.35
N ALA A 81 -7.40 8.74 -9.03
CA ALA A 81 -8.18 9.73 -8.30
C ALA A 81 -7.39 11.03 -8.08
N ASN A 82 -6.08 10.92 -7.84
CA ASN A 82 -5.18 12.04 -7.59
C ASN A 82 -3.85 11.81 -8.33
N PRO A 83 -3.63 12.48 -9.48
CA PRO A 83 -2.39 12.32 -10.26
C PRO A 83 -1.13 12.76 -9.52
N TYR A 84 -1.27 13.50 -8.43
CA TYR A 84 -0.16 13.94 -7.56
C TYR A 84 0.07 13.02 -6.36
N ALA A 85 -0.63 11.89 -6.27
CA ALA A 85 -0.60 11.01 -5.10
C ALA A 85 0.83 10.59 -4.73
N ALA A 86 1.64 10.16 -5.68
CA ALA A 86 3.01 9.73 -5.42
C ALA A 86 3.88 10.88 -4.88
N LYS A 87 3.73 12.09 -5.42
CA LYS A 87 4.43 13.28 -4.95
C LYS A 87 4.01 13.63 -3.52
N GLU A 88 2.72 13.66 -3.25
CA GLU A 88 2.17 13.98 -1.92
C GLU A 88 2.60 12.93 -0.87
N VAL A 89 2.69 11.67 -1.26
CA VAL A 89 3.24 10.61 -0.39
C VAL A 89 4.70 10.92 -0.04
N ALA A 90 5.53 11.25 -1.00
CA ALA A 90 6.93 11.58 -0.76
C ALA A 90 7.09 12.81 0.15
N GLU A 91 6.34 13.87 -0.12
CA GLU A 91 6.34 15.09 0.70
C GLU A 91 5.84 14.83 2.12
N GLY A 92 4.80 14.01 2.27
CA GLY A 92 4.25 13.65 3.57
C GLY A 92 5.21 12.77 4.40
N ILE A 93 5.96 11.89 3.77
CA ILE A 93 7.02 11.13 4.43
C ILE A 93 8.11 12.08 4.95
N GLU A 94 8.54 13.03 4.13
CA GLU A 94 9.53 14.04 4.54
C GLU A 94 9.03 14.87 5.72
N ASN A 95 7.76 15.29 5.69
CA ASN A 95 7.14 16.03 6.80
C ASN A 95 7.09 15.20 8.08
N TYR A 96 6.77 13.92 7.99
CA TYR A 96 6.81 13.00 9.12
C TYR A 96 8.22 12.91 9.72
N MET A 97 9.24 12.74 8.87
CA MET A 97 10.62 12.67 9.31
C MET A 97 11.07 13.96 10.03
N ARG A 98 10.69 15.12 9.51
CA ARG A 98 10.96 16.42 10.18
C ARG A 98 10.25 16.52 11.52
N ARG A 99 8.99 16.13 11.59
CA ARG A 99 8.17 16.20 12.82
C ARG A 99 8.74 15.32 13.93
N TYR A 100 9.24 14.14 13.60
CA TYR A 100 9.79 13.20 14.57
C TYR A 100 11.31 13.16 14.60
N GLN A 101 11.98 14.13 13.96
CA GLN A 101 13.44 14.28 13.96
C GLN A 101 14.18 13.03 13.48
N VAL A 102 13.66 12.39 12.45
CA VAL A 102 14.27 11.24 11.78
C VAL A 102 15.19 11.75 10.68
N GLU A 103 16.47 11.50 10.80
CA GLU A 103 17.49 11.97 9.84
C GLU A 103 17.58 11.05 8.60
N ASP A 104 17.37 9.77 8.80
CA ASP A 104 17.47 8.75 7.74
C ASP A 104 16.23 7.87 7.73
N ILE A 105 15.57 7.79 6.57
CA ILE A 105 14.37 6.96 6.41
C ILE A 105 14.65 5.48 6.69
N ARG A 106 15.89 5.03 6.52
CA ARG A 106 16.28 3.65 6.84
C ARG A 106 16.06 3.29 8.30
N ASP A 107 16.08 4.27 9.19
CA ASP A 107 15.79 4.07 10.61
C ASP A 107 14.33 3.72 10.89
N LEU A 108 13.43 3.99 9.92
CA LEU A 108 12.01 3.65 10.01
C LEU A 108 11.69 2.25 9.49
N ILE A 109 12.56 1.68 8.65
CA ILE A 109 12.31 0.38 8.02
C ILE A 109 12.23 -0.72 9.09
N GLY A 110 11.05 -1.31 9.23
CA GLY A 110 10.83 -2.36 10.22
C GLY A 110 10.84 -1.89 11.68
N ALA A 111 10.67 -0.60 11.93
CA ALA A 111 10.73 -0.01 13.27
C ALA A 111 9.46 -0.20 14.10
N VAL A 112 8.44 -0.86 13.59
CA VAL A 112 7.22 -1.17 14.37
C VAL A 112 7.54 -2.14 15.51
N ARG A 113 6.96 -1.87 16.66
CA ARG A 113 7.17 -2.67 17.88
C ARG A 113 5.87 -3.08 18.52
#